data_d49bfbe4b21055993d15afa1167baeba
#
_entry.id   d49bfbe4b21055993d15afa1167baeba
#
_cell.length_a   1.000
_cell.length_b   1.000
_cell.length_c   1.000
_cell.angle_alpha   90.00
_cell.angle_beta   90.00
_cell.angle_gamma   90.00
#
_symmetry.space_group_name_H-M   'P 1'
#
loop_
_entity.id
_entity.type
_entity.pdbx_description
1 polymer ?
#
loop_
_entity_poly.entity_id
_entity_poly.type
_entity_poly.pdbx_seq_one_letter_code
_entity_poly.pdbx_strand_id
1 'polypeptide(L)'
;MKTNYIYAVLLSLLFSTFWGCSDWTETESEDYFEYPGADYYANLRNYKQTDHQVAFGWFGNWTGLGASMVNSMMGLPDSVDFVSIWGNWRNLDEARMADKRKVKELKGTRALVCFIIQNIGDQLTPQGQTAEEYWGWDSSSAAPDNPANLAAIEKYANAICDTIDKYDYDGFDIDYEPNYGHRGPLSGNDAYMLHFIKTLGQRIGPKSGTGRLLVIDGEPQSIVSESGPYFDYFIVQAYNSTGDADLDSRLNST
;
A
#
# COMPACT_ATOMS: atom_id res chain seq x y z
N MET A 1 -63.91 37.52 -36.47
CA MET A 1 -62.53 37.76 -36.89
C MET A 1 -61.54 38.01 -35.72
N LYS A 2 -61.93 38.57 -34.60
CA LYS A 2 -61.02 38.88 -33.48
C LYS A 2 -60.53 37.61 -32.71
N THR A 3 -61.33 36.55 -32.67
CA THR A 3 -60.99 35.33 -31.91
C THR A 3 -59.88 34.51 -32.56
N ASN A 4 -59.76 34.50 -33.90
CA ASN A 4 -58.76 33.76 -34.60
C ASN A 4 -57.33 34.34 -34.47
N TYR A 5 -57.22 35.65 -34.21
CA TYR A 5 -55.89 36.28 -33.96
C TYR A 5 -55.35 35.94 -32.56
N ILE A 6 -56.23 35.78 -31.60
CA ILE A 6 -55.86 35.42 -30.22
C ILE A 6 -55.29 33.97 -30.21
N TYR A 7 -55.89 33.04 -30.93
CA TYR A 7 -55.38 31.67 -31.04
C TYR A 7 -54.05 31.62 -31.80
N ALA A 8 -53.88 32.42 -32.84
CA ALA A 8 -52.64 32.49 -33.63
C ALA A 8 -51.50 33.09 -32.78
N VAL A 9 -51.77 34.10 -31.94
CA VAL A 9 -50.79 34.69 -31.04
C VAL A 9 -50.43 33.73 -29.90
N LEU A 10 -51.41 33.03 -29.31
CA LEU A 10 -51.19 32.01 -28.29
C LEU A 10 -50.39 30.81 -28.85
N LEU A 11 -50.67 30.40 -30.08
CA LEU A 11 -49.92 29.31 -30.72
C LEU A 11 -48.49 29.71 -31.05
N SER A 12 -48.22 30.93 -31.49
CA SER A 12 -46.88 31.43 -31.73
C SER A 12 -46.07 31.63 -30.42
N LEU A 13 -46.68 32.00 -29.34
CA LEU A 13 -46.09 32.05 -28.00
C LEU A 13 -45.73 30.65 -27.46
N LEU A 14 -46.58 29.65 -27.71
CA LEU A 14 -46.29 28.28 -27.33
C LEU A 14 -45.10 27.70 -28.19
N PHE A 15 -44.98 28.06 -29.45
CA PHE A 15 -43.86 27.60 -30.27
C PHE A 15 -42.53 28.25 -29.94
N SER A 16 -42.54 29.47 -29.42
CA SER A 16 -41.33 30.17 -29.00
C SER A 16 -40.74 29.64 -27.67
N THR A 17 -41.51 28.93 -26.85
CA THR A 17 -41.03 28.32 -25.61
C THR A 17 -40.31 26.99 -25.82
N PHE A 18 -40.40 26.37 -27.02
CA PHE A 18 -39.69 25.13 -27.35
C PHE A 18 -38.33 25.33 -27.99
N TRP A 19 -37.90 26.57 -28.27
CA TRP A 19 -36.58 26.90 -28.75
C TRP A 19 -35.69 27.52 -27.67
N GLY A 20 -36.02 27.29 -26.39
CA GLY A 20 -35.21 27.71 -25.27
C GLY A 20 -34.21 26.62 -24.90
N CYS A 21 -32.97 26.87 -25.22
CA CYS A 21 -31.77 26.31 -24.62
C CYS A 21 -31.72 24.80 -24.42
N SER A 22 -31.30 24.08 -25.43
CA SER A 22 -30.72 22.74 -25.29
C SER A 22 -29.39 22.76 -24.50
N ASP A 23 -28.81 23.94 -24.30
CA ASP A 23 -27.54 24.13 -23.59
C ASP A 23 -27.67 24.14 -22.05
N TRP A 24 -28.87 24.10 -21.50
CA TRP A 24 -29.02 24.20 -20.03
C TRP A 24 -29.06 22.85 -19.32
N THR A 25 -29.06 21.74 -20.04
CA THR A 25 -29.10 20.39 -19.47
C THR A 25 -27.84 19.57 -19.74
N GLU A 26 -26.95 20.06 -20.53
CA GLU A 26 -25.61 19.49 -20.65
C GLU A 26 -24.70 20.26 -19.70
N THR A 27 -24.44 19.67 -18.54
CA THR A 27 -23.26 20.00 -17.75
C THR A 27 -22.06 19.67 -18.66
N GLU A 28 -21.56 20.67 -19.40
CA GLU A 28 -20.23 20.54 -19.94
C GLU A 28 -19.35 20.33 -18.72
N SER A 29 -18.80 19.14 -18.56
CA SER A 29 -17.68 18.92 -17.70
C SER A 29 -16.53 19.68 -18.35
N GLU A 30 -16.34 20.94 -17.99
CA GLU A 30 -15.10 21.61 -18.28
C GLU A 30 -14.03 20.76 -17.58
N ASP A 31 -13.17 20.12 -18.36
CA ASP A 31 -11.95 19.51 -17.87
C ASP A 31 -11.05 20.66 -17.39
N TYR A 32 -11.29 21.13 -16.16
CA TYR A 32 -10.48 22.15 -15.50
C TYR A 32 -9.04 21.69 -15.24
N PHE A 33 -8.74 20.43 -15.48
CA PHE A 33 -7.43 19.84 -15.34
C PHE A 33 -6.97 19.26 -16.68
N GLU A 34 -6.08 19.96 -17.34
CA GLU A 34 -5.25 19.31 -18.35
C GLU A 34 -4.44 18.23 -17.64
N TYR A 35 -4.74 16.96 -17.93
CA TYR A 35 -3.91 15.87 -17.46
C TYR A 35 -2.48 16.09 -17.96
N PRO A 36 -1.48 15.96 -17.11
CA PRO A 36 -0.09 16.09 -17.52
C PRO A 36 0.20 15.17 -18.72
N GLY A 37 0.95 15.69 -19.69
CA GLY A 37 1.32 14.93 -20.87
C GLY A 37 2.29 13.78 -20.58
N ALA A 38 2.54 12.95 -21.58
CA ALA A 38 3.43 11.78 -21.48
C ALA A 38 4.84 12.14 -20.98
N ASP A 39 5.37 13.30 -21.41
CA ASP A 39 6.68 13.79 -21.01
C ASP A 39 6.76 14.10 -19.51
N TYR A 40 5.70 14.64 -18.93
CA TYR A 40 5.62 14.86 -17.48
C TYR A 40 5.78 13.55 -16.71
N TYR A 41 5.00 12.53 -17.07
CA TYR A 41 5.06 11.24 -16.37
C TYR A 41 6.38 10.51 -16.63
N ALA A 42 6.99 10.66 -17.79
CA ALA A 42 8.34 10.15 -18.05
C ALA A 42 9.37 10.80 -17.12
N ASN A 43 9.32 12.13 -16.97
CA ASN A 43 10.18 12.88 -16.07
C ASN A 43 9.93 12.52 -14.61
N LEU A 44 8.66 12.35 -14.21
CA LEU A 44 8.29 11.90 -12.86
C LEU A 44 8.89 10.53 -12.53
N ARG A 45 8.74 9.55 -13.42
CA ARG A 45 9.33 8.23 -13.23
C ARG A 45 10.85 8.26 -13.17
N ASN A 46 11.48 9.09 -14.00
CA ASN A 46 12.93 9.28 -13.95
C ASN A 46 13.38 9.92 -12.63
N TYR A 47 12.65 10.93 -12.14
CA TYR A 47 12.91 11.54 -10.84
C TYR A 47 12.85 10.51 -9.71
N LYS A 48 11.84 9.65 -9.69
CA LYS A 48 11.69 8.59 -8.68
C LYS A 48 12.78 7.51 -8.73
N GLN A 49 13.64 7.51 -9.75
CA GLN A 49 14.84 6.64 -9.81
C GLN A 49 16.11 7.34 -9.31
N THR A 50 16.03 8.62 -8.98
CA THR A 50 17.17 9.38 -8.44
C THR A 50 17.22 9.26 -6.91
N ASP A 51 18.34 9.68 -6.31
CA ASP A 51 18.41 9.92 -4.88
C ASP A 51 17.61 11.19 -4.53
N HIS A 52 16.53 11.03 -3.77
CA HIS A 52 15.60 12.09 -3.39
C HIS A 52 14.91 11.77 -2.07
N GLN A 53 14.21 12.76 -1.49
CA GLN A 53 13.36 12.54 -0.33
C GLN A 53 12.13 11.72 -0.73
N VAL A 54 11.98 10.56 -0.10
CA VAL A 54 10.91 9.60 -0.42
C VAL A 54 9.62 9.96 0.30
N ALA A 55 8.52 10.04 -0.46
CA ALA A 55 7.18 10.19 0.08
C ALA A 55 6.49 8.82 0.19
N PHE A 56 6.04 8.52 1.40
CA PHE A 56 5.43 7.26 1.77
C PHE A 56 4.09 7.47 2.49
N GLY A 57 3.21 6.47 2.48
CA GLY A 57 1.99 6.44 3.29
C GLY A 57 1.33 5.07 3.35
N TRP A 58 0.51 4.85 4.39
CA TRP A 58 -0.37 3.69 4.47
C TRP A 58 -1.66 3.96 3.70
N PHE A 59 -2.10 2.97 2.92
CA PHE A 59 -3.27 3.08 2.07
C PHE A 59 -4.33 2.04 2.48
N GLY A 60 -5.36 2.49 3.18
CA GLY A 60 -6.41 1.65 3.78
C GLY A 60 -7.53 1.34 2.79
N ASN A 61 -8.57 2.08 2.72
CA ASN A 61 -9.86 1.83 2.05
C ASN A 61 -9.80 1.61 0.52
N TRP A 62 -8.80 0.90 0.05
CA TRP A 62 -8.56 0.68 -1.37
C TRP A 62 -9.66 -0.15 -2.03
N THR A 63 -10.32 0.42 -3.02
CA THR A 63 -11.30 -0.25 -3.88
C THR A 63 -10.86 -0.36 -5.33
N GLY A 64 -9.87 0.44 -5.75
CA GLY A 64 -9.44 0.56 -7.14
C GLY A 64 -10.43 1.29 -8.03
N LEU A 65 -11.45 1.92 -7.46
CA LEU A 65 -12.54 2.58 -8.18
C LEU A 65 -12.62 4.07 -7.85
N GLY A 66 -12.99 4.86 -8.86
CA GLY A 66 -13.15 6.31 -8.74
C GLY A 66 -11.82 7.07 -8.83
N ALA A 67 -11.89 8.39 -8.66
CA ALA A 67 -10.76 9.31 -8.77
C ALA A 67 -10.27 9.83 -7.40
N SER A 68 -10.90 9.39 -6.32
CA SER A 68 -10.55 9.84 -4.96
C SER A 68 -9.26 9.18 -4.48
N MET A 69 -8.37 9.98 -3.91
CA MET A 69 -7.16 9.48 -3.24
C MET A 69 -7.43 8.54 -2.05
N VAL A 70 -8.67 8.45 -1.58
CA VAL A 70 -9.08 7.53 -0.51
C VAL A 70 -9.30 6.12 -1.03
N ASN A 71 -9.75 5.97 -2.28
CA ASN A 71 -10.21 4.68 -2.81
C ASN A 71 -9.36 4.16 -3.97
N SER A 72 -8.62 5.01 -4.67
CA SER A 72 -7.82 4.67 -5.84
C SER A 72 -6.40 5.18 -5.70
N MET A 73 -5.42 4.34 -6.01
CA MET A 73 -4.02 4.74 -6.06
C MET A 73 -3.75 5.78 -7.14
N MET A 74 -4.50 5.75 -8.24
CA MET A 74 -4.42 6.79 -9.27
C MET A 74 -4.78 8.17 -8.76
N GLY A 75 -5.60 8.28 -7.71
CA GLY A 75 -5.93 9.52 -7.02
C GLY A 75 -4.84 10.05 -6.08
N LEU A 76 -3.80 9.26 -5.79
CA LEU A 76 -2.69 9.69 -4.93
C LEU A 76 -1.88 10.82 -5.59
N PRO A 77 -1.27 11.72 -4.78
CA PRO A 77 -0.33 12.72 -5.29
C PRO A 77 0.81 12.07 -6.09
N ASP A 78 1.24 12.72 -7.14
CA ASP A 78 2.31 12.22 -8.01
C ASP A 78 3.66 12.09 -7.29
N SER A 79 3.85 12.86 -6.22
CA SER A 79 5.05 12.80 -5.35
C SER A 79 5.15 11.54 -4.50
N VAL A 80 4.08 10.72 -4.38
CA VAL A 80 4.12 9.50 -3.56
C VAL A 80 4.93 8.42 -4.27
N ASP A 81 6.00 7.96 -3.63
CA ASP A 81 6.91 6.95 -4.19
C ASP A 81 6.41 5.54 -3.98
N PHE A 82 5.92 5.26 -2.78
CA PHE A 82 5.28 3.98 -2.50
C PHE A 82 4.20 4.11 -1.42
N VAL A 83 3.30 3.14 -1.41
CA VAL A 83 2.27 2.99 -0.37
C VAL A 83 2.28 1.58 0.17
N SER A 84 2.07 1.47 1.47
CA SER A 84 1.84 0.21 2.15
C SER A 84 0.35 -0.05 2.25
N ILE A 85 -0.13 -1.13 1.63
CA ILE A 85 -1.55 -1.49 1.60
C ILE A 85 -1.95 -2.09 2.93
N TRP A 86 -2.71 -1.31 3.69
CA TRP A 86 -3.25 -1.73 4.98
C TRP A 86 -4.61 -2.38 4.83
N GLY A 87 -4.65 -3.69 5.00
CA GLY A 87 -5.85 -4.48 4.72
C GLY A 87 -6.15 -4.63 3.22
N ASN A 88 -7.07 -5.51 2.88
CA ASN A 88 -7.54 -5.75 1.50
C ASN A 88 -6.47 -6.06 0.44
N TRP A 89 -5.27 -6.44 0.85
CA TRP A 89 -4.16 -6.80 -0.04
C TRP A 89 -4.25 -8.24 -0.57
N ARG A 90 -5.18 -9.04 -0.03
CA ARG A 90 -5.48 -10.40 -0.52
C ARG A 90 -6.72 -10.43 -1.38
N ASN A 91 -6.82 -11.42 -2.26
CA ASN A 91 -7.99 -11.65 -3.12
C ASN A 91 -8.34 -10.40 -3.95
N LEU A 92 -7.33 -9.81 -4.60
CA LEU A 92 -7.51 -8.63 -5.43
C LEU A 92 -8.46 -8.94 -6.58
N ASP A 93 -9.47 -8.10 -6.74
CA ASP A 93 -10.31 -8.05 -7.92
C ASP A 93 -9.61 -7.34 -9.10
N GLU A 94 -10.26 -7.36 -10.25
CA GLU A 94 -9.71 -6.76 -11.47
C GLU A 94 -9.51 -5.24 -11.33
N ALA A 95 -10.42 -4.56 -10.62
CA ALA A 95 -10.34 -3.11 -10.42
C ALA A 95 -9.08 -2.71 -9.64
N ARG A 96 -8.79 -3.39 -8.53
CA ARG A 96 -7.56 -3.16 -7.73
C ARG A 96 -6.31 -3.53 -8.51
N MET A 97 -6.33 -4.65 -9.23
CA MET A 97 -5.20 -5.06 -10.07
C MET A 97 -4.91 -4.04 -11.18
N ALA A 98 -5.96 -3.50 -11.81
CA ALA A 98 -5.83 -2.49 -12.85
C ALA A 98 -5.32 -1.16 -12.30
N ASP A 99 -5.87 -0.69 -11.17
CA ASP A 99 -5.48 0.56 -10.50
C ASP A 99 -3.99 0.50 -10.09
N LYS A 100 -3.57 -0.57 -9.42
CA LYS A 100 -2.18 -0.80 -9.01
C LYS A 100 -1.21 -0.78 -10.20
N ARG A 101 -1.55 -1.50 -11.27
CA ARG A 101 -0.74 -1.54 -12.49
C ARG A 101 -0.64 -0.17 -13.13
N LYS A 102 -1.80 0.52 -13.26
CA LYS A 102 -1.86 1.83 -13.89
C LYS A 102 -1.04 2.89 -13.15
N VAL A 103 -1.12 2.94 -11.83
CA VAL A 103 -0.34 3.91 -11.05
C VAL A 103 1.15 3.64 -11.14
N LYS A 104 1.57 2.38 -11.12
CA LYS A 104 2.97 1.98 -11.29
C LYS A 104 3.49 2.36 -12.68
N GLU A 105 2.77 2.00 -13.74
CA GLU A 105 3.17 2.28 -15.13
C GLU A 105 3.20 3.79 -15.43
N LEU A 106 2.23 4.54 -14.94
CA LEU A 106 2.09 5.95 -15.24
C LEU A 106 2.98 6.82 -14.32
N LYS A 107 2.79 6.68 -13.00
CA LYS A 107 3.42 7.55 -11.99
C LYS A 107 4.71 6.98 -11.39
N GLY A 108 4.99 5.69 -11.57
CA GLY A 108 6.10 4.99 -10.90
C GLY A 108 5.85 4.74 -9.41
N THR A 109 4.64 4.98 -8.91
CA THR A 109 4.29 4.71 -7.51
C THR A 109 4.18 3.20 -7.28
N ARG A 110 4.83 2.70 -6.24
CA ARG A 110 4.89 1.28 -5.88
C ARG A 110 3.89 0.94 -4.79
N ALA A 111 3.43 -0.31 -4.75
CA ALA A 111 2.50 -0.81 -3.75
C ALA A 111 3.08 -2.01 -3.01
N LEU A 112 3.15 -1.92 -1.69
CA LEU A 112 3.66 -2.96 -0.81
C LEU A 112 2.51 -3.62 -0.04
N VAL A 113 2.66 -4.90 0.26
CA VAL A 113 1.83 -5.58 1.27
C VAL A 113 2.26 -5.07 2.64
N CYS A 114 1.33 -4.81 3.55
CA CYS A 114 1.63 -4.39 4.91
C CYS A 114 0.70 -5.06 5.93
N PHE A 115 1.27 -5.55 7.01
CA PHE A 115 0.53 -6.01 8.18
C PHE A 115 1.47 -6.24 9.38
N ILE A 116 0.89 -6.25 10.58
CA ILE A 116 1.61 -6.51 11.83
C ILE A 116 2.18 -7.94 11.82
N ILE A 117 3.47 -8.05 12.11
CA ILE A 117 4.15 -9.31 12.34
C ILE A 117 4.30 -9.54 13.84
N GLN A 118 3.58 -10.52 14.35
CA GLN A 118 3.60 -10.94 15.75
C GLN A 118 3.89 -12.44 15.89
N ASN A 119 3.14 -13.25 15.15
CA ASN A 119 3.17 -14.72 15.25
C ASN A 119 3.52 -15.34 13.88
N ILE A 120 3.86 -16.62 13.91
CA ILE A 120 3.97 -17.39 12.69
C ILE A 120 2.60 -17.54 12.05
N GLY A 121 2.53 -17.16 10.78
CA GLY A 121 1.32 -17.31 9.98
C GLY A 121 0.32 -16.16 10.10
N ASP A 122 0.66 -15.07 10.77
CA ASP A 122 -0.18 -13.88 10.82
C ASP A 122 -0.70 -13.53 9.43
N GLN A 123 -2.01 -13.29 9.32
CA GLN A 123 -2.72 -12.98 8.07
C GLN A 123 -2.73 -14.10 7.01
N LEU A 124 -1.92 -15.17 7.10
CA LEU A 124 -1.78 -16.20 6.07
C LEU A 124 -2.21 -17.60 6.52
N THR A 125 -2.37 -17.84 7.81
CA THR A 125 -2.91 -19.11 8.29
C THR A 125 -4.35 -19.29 7.79
N PRO A 126 -4.70 -20.41 7.14
CA PRO A 126 -6.06 -20.68 6.71
C PRO A 126 -7.04 -20.71 7.88
N GLN A 127 -8.27 -20.24 7.61
CA GLN A 127 -9.32 -20.24 8.62
C GLN A 127 -9.55 -21.64 9.19
N GLY A 128 -9.57 -21.76 10.52
CA GLY A 128 -9.81 -23.02 11.25
C GLY A 128 -8.57 -23.89 11.44
N GLN A 129 -7.39 -23.42 11.03
CA GLN A 129 -6.11 -24.09 11.31
C GLN A 129 -5.28 -23.28 12.30
N THR A 130 -4.42 -23.97 13.06
CA THR A 130 -3.44 -23.33 13.95
C THR A 130 -2.09 -23.18 13.27
N ALA A 131 -1.18 -22.44 13.92
CA ALA A 131 0.20 -22.29 13.43
C ALA A 131 0.94 -23.64 13.46
N GLU A 132 0.68 -24.46 14.46
CA GLU A 132 1.25 -25.79 14.61
C GLU A 132 0.82 -26.71 13.46
N GLU A 133 -0.49 -26.75 13.17
CA GLU A 133 -1.05 -27.64 12.15
C GLU A 133 -0.61 -27.23 10.73
N TYR A 134 -0.64 -25.95 10.44
CA TYR A 134 -0.42 -25.50 9.07
C TYR A 134 1.05 -25.22 8.77
N TRP A 135 1.75 -24.54 9.69
CA TRP A 135 3.14 -24.13 9.49
C TRP A 135 4.16 -25.14 10.01
N GLY A 136 3.75 -25.99 10.95
CA GLY A 136 4.64 -26.92 11.66
C GLY A 136 5.36 -26.26 12.83
N TRP A 137 4.77 -25.19 13.38
CA TRP A 137 5.33 -24.47 14.51
C TRP A 137 5.33 -25.33 15.78
N ASP A 138 6.45 -25.37 16.48
CA ASP A 138 6.55 -26.03 17.80
C ASP A 138 6.44 -25.00 18.93
N SER A 139 5.22 -24.80 19.44
CA SER A 139 4.94 -23.85 20.51
C SER A 139 5.49 -24.30 21.89
N SER A 140 5.95 -25.51 22.00
CA SER A 140 6.56 -26.04 23.25
C SER A 140 8.02 -25.58 23.43
N SER A 141 8.66 -25.03 22.39
CA SER A 141 10.05 -24.64 22.39
C SER A 141 10.24 -23.20 21.90
N ALA A 142 10.95 -22.40 22.70
CA ALA A 142 11.42 -21.09 22.33
C ALA A 142 12.94 -21.07 22.00
N ALA A 143 13.56 -22.25 21.84
CA ALA A 143 14.97 -22.36 21.52
C ALA A 143 15.25 -21.73 20.14
N PRO A 144 16.20 -20.78 20.03
CA PRO A 144 16.42 -20.02 18.80
C PRO A 144 16.92 -20.86 17.62
N ASP A 145 17.35 -22.07 17.87
CA ASP A 145 17.86 -23.04 16.89
C ASP A 145 16.91 -24.26 16.73
N ASN A 146 15.67 -24.18 17.22
CA ASN A 146 14.69 -25.27 17.03
C ASN A 146 14.41 -25.46 15.53
N PRO A 147 14.77 -26.65 14.96
CA PRO A 147 14.67 -26.87 13.52
C PRO A 147 13.21 -26.79 12.99
N ALA A 148 12.23 -27.19 13.78
CA ALA A 148 10.83 -27.11 13.38
C ALA A 148 10.39 -25.63 13.26
N ASN A 149 10.78 -24.80 14.23
CA ASN A 149 10.46 -23.38 14.21
C ASN A 149 11.16 -22.64 13.09
N LEU A 150 12.44 -22.93 12.84
CA LEU A 150 13.17 -22.34 11.71
C LEU A 150 12.51 -22.71 10.36
N ALA A 151 12.12 -23.98 10.18
CA ALA A 151 11.42 -24.42 8.98
C ALA A 151 10.03 -23.77 8.84
N ALA A 152 9.29 -23.58 9.94
CA ALA A 152 8.01 -22.89 9.95
C ALA A 152 8.16 -21.41 9.55
N ILE A 153 9.20 -20.73 10.05
CA ILE A 153 9.55 -19.35 9.71
C ILE A 153 9.86 -19.25 8.22
N GLU A 154 10.70 -20.14 7.66
CA GLU A 154 11.02 -20.16 6.24
C GLU A 154 9.78 -20.36 5.38
N LYS A 155 8.92 -21.31 5.74
CA LYS A 155 7.66 -21.57 5.04
C LYS A 155 6.75 -20.33 5.06
N TYR A 156 6.65 -19.65 6.19
CA TYR A 156 5.84 -18.44 6.32
C TYR A 156 6.38 -17.27 5.52
N ALA A 157 7.66 -16.97 5.64
CA ALA A 157 8.33 -15.90 4.88
C ALA A 157 8.19 -16.13 3.36
N ASN A 158 8.36 -17.36 2.90
CA ASN A 158 8.17 -17.70 1.49
C ASN A 158 6.71 -17.54 1.05
N ALA A 159 5.72 -17.87 1.89
CA ALA A 159 4.31 -17.67 1.57
C ALA A 159 3.94 -16.18 1.42
N ILE A 160 4.59 -15.29 2.18
CA ILE A 160 4.48 -13.84 1.97
C ILE A 160 5.02 -13.47 0.60
N CYS A 161 6.21 -13.92 0.27
CA CYS A 161 6.82 -13.65 -1.05
C CYS A 161 5.99 -14.23 -2.20
N ASP A 162 5.41 -15.43 -2.05
CA ASP A 162 4.51 -16.03 -3.04
C ASP A 162 3.24 -15.20 -3.25
N THR A 163 2.74 -14.55 -2.19
CA THR A 163 1.62 -13.62 -2.28
C THR A 163 2.00 -12.34 -3.03
N ILE A 164 3.20 -11.82 -2.77
CA ILE A 164 3.77 -10.67 -3.49
C ILE A 164 3.91 -11.01 -4.98
N ASP A 165 4.44 -12.18 -5.32
CA ASP A 165 4.57 -12.65 -6.70
C ASP A 165 3.19 -12.82 -7.36
N LYS A 166 2.26 -13.49 -6.68
CA LYS A 166 0.92 -13.78 -7.21
C LYS A 166 0.16 -12.53 -7.63
N TYR A 167 0.26 -11.48 -6.84
CA TYR A 167 -0.47 -10.23 -7.08
C TYR A 167 0.42 -9.12 -7.65
N ASP A 168 1.68 -9.42 -7.98
CA ASP A 168 2.68 -8.47 -8.51
C ASP A 168 2.81 -7.21 -7.64
N TYR A 169 2.92 -7.38 -6.33
CA TYR A 169 3.28 -6.29 -5.43
C TYR A 169 4.77 -5.94 -5.54
N ASP A 170 5.09 -4.72 -5.14
CA ASP A 170 6.45 -4.18 -5.22
C ASP A 170 7.30 -4.48 -3.97
N GLY A 171 6.75 -5.18 -2.99
CA GLY A 171 7.47 -5.57 -1.79
C GLY A 171 6.58 -5.81 -0.58
N PHE A 172 7.23 -5.82 0.58
CA PHE A 172 6.62 -6.03 1.89
C PHE A 172 7.08 -4.96 2.88
N ASP A 173 6.14 -4.44 3.64
CA ASP A 173 6.36 -3.55 4.76
C ASP A 173 5.99 -4.31 6.05
N ILE A 174 6.98 -4.56 6.88
CA ILE A 174 6.80 -5.25 8.15
C ILE A 174 6.37 -4.22 9.19
N ASP A 175 5.10 -4.26 9.61
CA ASP A 175 4.65 -3.50 10.76
C ASP A 175 5.11 -4.23 12.04
N TYR A 176 6.16 -3.67 12.67
CA TYR A 176 6.87 -4.26 13.80
C TYR A 176 6.70 -3.44 15.06
N GLU A 177 5.82 -3.89 15.95
CA GLU A 177 5.42 -3.14 17.16
C GLU A 177 5.53 -3.97 18.46
N PRO A 178 6.68 -4.56 18.79
CA PRO A 178 6.79 -5.48 19.92
C PRO A 178 6.54 -4.82 21.29
N ASN A 179 6.71 -3.50 21.42
CA ASN A 179 6.50 -2.79 22.69
C ASN A 179 5.12 -2.13 22.77
N TYR A 180 4.35 -2.12 21.68
CA TYR A 180 2.97 -1.61 21.64
C TYR A 180 1.89 -2.71 21.67
N GLY A 181 2.23 -3.87 22.25
CA GLY A 181 1.26 -4.96 22.48
C GLY A 181 1.31 -6.06 21.42
N HIS A 182 2.22 -5.98 20.45
CA HIS A 182 2.36 -6.99 19.40
C HIS A 182 3.64 -7.86 19.57
N ARG A 183 4.02 -8.11 20.83
CA ARG A 183 5.10 -9.03 21.16
C ARG A 183 4.57 -10.46 21.18
N GLY A 184 4.95 -11.23 20.18
CA GLY A 184 4.58 -12.64 20.04
C GLY A 184 5.78 -13.57 19.93
N PRO A 185 5.54 -14.85 19.65
CA PRO A 185 6.61 -15.85 19.47
C PRO A 185 7.62 -15.50 18.39
N LEU A 186 7.20 -14.84 17.30
CA LEU A 186 8.08 -14.40 16.23
C LEU A 186 8.70 -13.03 16.57
N SER A 187 7.88 -12.00 16.75
CA SER A 187 8.35 -10.63 16.97
C SER A 187 9.11 -10.42 18.27
N GLY A 188 8.90 -11.28 19.24
CA GLY A 188 9.54 -11.23 20.55
C GLY A 188 10.84 -12.04 20.70
N ASN A 189 11.30 -12.65 19.60
CA ASN A 189 12.52 -13.47 19.57
C ASN A 189 13.45 -12.97 18.46
N ASP A 190 14.54 -12.33 18.85
CA ASP A 190 15.47 -11.68 17.92
C ASP A 190 16.07 -12.66 16.88
N ALA A 191 16.38 -13.89 17.30
CA ALA A 191 16.93 -14.89 16.40
C ALA A 191 15.91 -15.35 15.37
N TYR A 192 14.66 -15.50 15.77
CA TYR A 192 13.57 -15.85 14.85
C TYR A 192 13.24 -14.70 13.90
N MET A 193 13.19 -13.47 14.39
CA MET A 193 13.01 -12.28 13.51
C MET A 193 14.16 -12.15 12.52
N LEU A 194 15.41 -12.32 12.96
CA LEU A 194 16.55 -12.30 12.05
C LEU A 194 16.47 -13.39 10.99
N HIS A 195 16.06 -14.60 11.37
CA HIS A 195 15.88 -15.71 10.42
C HIS A 195 14.75 -15.43 9.42
N PHE A 196 13.64 -14.87 9.89
CA PHE A 196 12.51 -14.43 9.06
C PHE A 196 12.94 -13.39 8.03
N ILE A 197 13.63 -12.33 8.49
CA ILE A 197 14.11 -11.23 7.63
C ILE A 197 15.14 -11.75 6.61
N LYS A 198 16.07 -12.61 7.03
CA LYS A 198 17.05 -13.23 6.12
C LYS A 198 16.37 -14.08 5.05
N THR A 199 15.31 -14.79 5.38
CA THR A 199 14.54 -15.58 4.43
C THR A 199 13.80 -14.68 3.43
N LEU A 200 13.11 -13.64 3.88
CA LEU A 200 12.51 -12.63 3.00
C LEU A 200 13.55 -11.98 2.08
N GLY A 201 14.72 -11.65 2.64
CA GLY A 201 15.82 -11.00 1.95
C GLY A 201 16.44 -11.80 0.81
N GLN A 202 16.11 -13.07 0.66
CA GLN A 202 16.49 -13.89 -0.50
C GLN A 202 15.64 -13.55 -1.74
N ARG A 203 14.44 -12.98 -1.55
CA ARG A 203 13.46 -12.74 -2.62
C ARG A 203 13.06 -11.27 -2.77
N ILE A 204 13.15 -10.47 -1.70
CA ILE A 204 12.80 -9.04 -1.68
C ILE A 204 13.85 -8.26 -0.87
N GLY A 205 13.86 -6.93 -1.02
CA GLY A 205 14.85 -6.07 -0.38
C GLY A 205 16.20 -6.02 -1.10
N PRO A 206 17.14 -5.20 -0.62
CA PRO A 206 18.40 -4.89 -1.31
C PRO A 206 19.31 -6.10 -1.53
N LYS A 207 19.22 -7.12 -0.65
CA LYS A 207 20.05 -8.35 -0.79
C LYS A 207 19.54 -9.28 -1.90
N SER A 208 18.28 -9.19 -2.29
CA SER A 208 17.67 -10.07 -3.29
C SER A 208 18.09 -9.73 -4.73
N GLY A 209 18.42 -8.47 -4.99
CA GLY A 209 18.70 -7.96 -6.34
C GLY A 209 17.46 -7.89 -7.25
N THR A 210 16.25 -8.10 -6.73
CA THR A 210 15.00 -8.13 -7.53
C THR A 210 14.40 -6.74 -7.76
N GLY A 211 14.85 -5.73 -7.01
CA GLY A 211 14.28 -4.38 -7.01
C GLY A 211 12.95 -4.26 -6.24
N ARG A 212 12.46 -5.35 -5.66
CA ARG A 212 11.33 -5.31 -4.72
C ARG A 212 11.79 -4.84 -3.37
N LEU A 213 10.97 -4.04 -2.71
CA LEU A 213 11.30 -3.44 -1.41
C LEU A 213 11.05 -4.41 -0.25
N LEU A 214 11.94 -4.35 0.73
CA LEU A 214 11.66 -4.83 2.09
C LEU A 214 11.78 -3.63 3.03
N VAL A 215 10.69 -3.29 3.66
CA VAL A 215 10.56 -2.13 4.54
C VAL A 215 10.18 -2.61 5.93
N ILE A 216 10.54 -1.87 6.94
CA ILE A 216 10.07 -2.07 8.32
C ILE A 216 9.53 -0.76 8.85
N ASP A 217 8.31 -0.79 9.38
CA ASP A 217 7.68 0.32 10.06
C ASP A 217 7.38 -0.02 11.54
N GLY A 218 6.87 0.96 12.29
CA GLY A 218 6.53 0.80 13.69
C GLY A 218 7.67 1.20 14.62
N GLU A 219 8.36 0.21 15.16
CA GLU A 219 9.45 0.36 16.09
C GLU A 219 10.77 -0.21 15.54
N PRO A 220 11.28 0.26 14.39
CA PRO A 220 12.49 -0.28 13.77
C PRO A 220 13.73 -0.20 14.67
N GLN A 221 13.75 0.74 15.63
CA GLN A 221 14.81 0.85 16.63
C GLN A 221 14.88 -0.36 17.58
N SER A 222 13.83 -1.18 17.62
CA SER A 222 13.76 -2.37 18.49
C SER A 222 14.19 -3.65 17.78
N ILE A 223 14.47 -3.59 16.47
CA ILE A 223 14.89 -4.76 15.70
C ILE A 223 16.38 -5.06 15.91
N VAL A 224 16.75 -6.32 15.81
CA VAL A 224 18.15 -6.75 15.88
C VAL A 224 18.97 -6.11 14.76
N SER A 225 20.10 -5.46 15.13
CA SER A 225 20.91 -4.63 14.22
C SER A 225 21.47 -5.37 13.01
N GLU A 226 21.71 -6.68 13.12
CA GLU A 226 22.15 -7.54 12.02
C GLU A 226 21.14 -7.64 10.88
N SER A 227 19.88 -7.27 11.12
CA SER A 227 18.85 -7.23 10.08
C SER A 227 18.93 -6.00 9.18
N GLY A 228 19.58 -4.93 9.62
CA GLY A 228 19.65 -3.64 8.93
C GLY A 228 19.97 -3.73 7.43
N PRO A 229 20.99 -4.50 7.00
CA PRO A 229 21.35 -4.60 5.59
C PRO A 229 20.31 -5.26 4.68
N TYR A 230 19.20 -5.77 5.21
CA TYR A 230 18.12 -6.41 4.44
C TYR A 230 16.98 -5.44 4.10
N PHE A 231 16.93 -4.26 4.72
CA PHE A 231 15.87 -3.29 4.51
C PHE A 231 16.27 -2.17 3.55
N ASP A 232 15.30 -1.72 2.75
CA ASP A 232 15.41 -0.52 1.93
C ASP A 232 15.11 0.74 2.75
N TYR A 233 14.12 0.66 3.66
CA TYR A 233 13.68 1.79 4.48
C TYR A 233 13.30 1.35 5.89
N PHE A 234 13.59 2.24 6.84
CA PHE A 234 13.14 2.19 8.22
C PHE A 234 12.17 3.33 8.45
N ILE A 235 10.95 3.02 8.88
CA ILE A 235 9.88 4.00 9.08
C ILE A 235 9.48 4.00 10.55
N VAL A 236 9.90 5.02 11.28
CA VAL A 236 9.53 5.17 12.70
C VAL A 236 8.11 5.71 12.79
N GLN A 237 7.20 4.97 13.42
CA GLN A 237 5.86 5.46 13.75
C GLN A 237 5.96 6.46 14.89
N ALA A 238 6.05 7.74 14.53
CA ALA A 238 6.20 8.84 15.48
C ALA A 238 4.85 9.52 15.80
N TYR A 239 3.79 8.73 15.99
CA TYR A 239 2.49 9.25 16.38
C TYR A 239 2.58 10.02 17.70
N ASN A 240 1.91 11.16 17.77
CA ASN A 240 1.93 12.07 18.91
C ASN A 240 3.30 12.70 19.23
N SER A 241 4.27 12.60 18.33
CA SER A 241 5.53 13.34 18.46
C SER A 241 5.25 14.83 18.32
N THR A 242 5.69 15.65 19.29
CA THR A 242 5.35 17.06 19.36
C THR A 242 6.57 17.98 19.22
N GLY A 243 7.76 17.44 19.01
CA GLY A 243 8.97 18.24 18.90
C GLY A 243 10.19 17.47 18.41
N ASP A 244 11.17 18.23 17.95
CA ASP A 244 12.39 17.73 17.33
C ASP A 244 13.18 16.78 18.27
N ALA A 245 13.23 17.09 19.57
CA ALA A 245 13.96 16.27 20.53
C ALA A 245 13.43 14.83 20.66
N ASP A 246 12.10 14.63 20.51
CA ASP A 246 11.50 13.31 20.50
C ASP A 246 11.82 12.57 19.19
N LEU A 247 11.72 13.26 18.05
CA LEU A 247 12.09 12.71 16.74
C LEU A 247 13.58 12.34 16.69
N ASP A 248 14.45 13.22 17.16
CA ASP A 248 15.90 12.97 17.24
C ASP A 248 16.21 11.76 18.12
N SER A 249 15.51 11.63 19.25
CA SER A 249 15.69 10.48 20.16
C SER A 249 15.31 9.18 19.48
N ARG A 250 14.21 9.15 18.71
CA ARG A 250 13.76 7.96 17.97
C ARG A 250 14.73 7.62 16.84
N LEU A 251 15.16 8.62 16.08
CA LEU A 251 16.12 8.45 14.99
C LEU A 251 17.48 7.95 15.48
N ASN A 252 17.99 8.48 16.57
CA ASN A 252 19.29 8.08 17.13
C ASN A 252 19.29 6.70 17.78
N SER A 253 18.13 6.12 18.04
CA SER A 253 17.98 4.74 18.55
C SER A 253 17.75 3.70 17.46
N THR A 254 17.59 4.13 16.21
CA THR A 254 17.46 3.28 15.02
C THR A 254 18.82 3.10 14.36
#